data_5ebc2e0ca35719923d5ff3cead377b09
#
_entry.id   5ebc2e0ca35719923d5ff3cead377b09
#
_cell.length_a   1.000
_cell.length_b   1.000
_cell.length_c   1.000
_cell.angle_alpha   90.00
_cell.angle_beta   90.00
_cell.angle_gamma   90.00
#
_symmetry.space_group_name_H-M   'P 1'
#
loop_
_entity.id
_entity.type
_entity.pdbx_description
1 polymer ?
#
loop_
_entity_poly.entity_id
_entity_poly.type
_entity_poly.pdbx_seq_one_letter_code
_entity_poly.pdbx_strand_id
1 'polypeptide(L)'
;LPPCTVEDGVPFVGEDEVTCYWGMSGEVLEIPAEAIAANVDVEISWTKSGVWIGIAEASEADKCELKGDYYECQKESVNMIAGGPNSNGKITWQPVPGEYRFVAGGDDSQTLQQFDVDWNYEASLKSTLAISLLFVGLSLAATGAVFWYRTVKN
;
A
#
# COMPACT_ATOMS: atom_id res chain seq x y z
N LEU A 1 7.53 7.63 12.25
CA LEU A 1 8.65 8.33 11.60
C LEU A 1 9.88 8.24 12.47
N PRO A 2 11.02 7.75 11.96
CA PRO A 2 12.26 7.74 12.71
C PRO A 2 12.72 9.17 13.01
N PRO A 3 13.44 9.38 14.12
CA PRO A 3 14.01 10.69 14.44
C PRO A 3 15.16 11.02 13.49
N CYS A 4 15.31 12.30 13.18
CA CYS A 4 16.51 12.75 12.52
C CYS A 4 17.71 12.70 13.50
N THR A 5 18.86 12.29 13.03
CA THR A 5 20.12 12.35 13.78
C THR A 5 20.80 13.69 13.50
N VAL A 6 21.29 14.32 14.56
CA VAL A 6 22.10 15.55 14.46
C VAL A 6 23.52 15.15 14.79
N GLU A 7 24.43 15.29 13.86
CA GLU A 7 25.85 15.16 14.13
C GLU A 7 26.41 16.54 14.50
N ASP A 8 26.92 16.66 15.73
CA ASP A 8 27.55 17.90 16.19
C ASP A 8 28.75 18.20 15.29
N GLY A 9 28.69 19.32 14.60
CA GLY A 9 29.82 19.81 13.80
C GLY A 9 31.05 20.06 14.69
N VAL A 10 32.23 19.90 14.11
CA VAL A 10 33.48 20.19 14.81
C VAL A 10 33.49 21.68 15.19
N PRO A 11 33.71 22.03 16.47
CA PRO A 11 33.74 23.43 16.92
C PRO A 11 34.70 24.23 16.01
N PHE A 12 34.16 25.29 15.39
CA PHE A 12 34.84 26.24 14.49
C PHE A 12 34.82 25.95 12.98
N VAL A 13 34.29 24.83 12.44
CA VAL A 13 34.40 24.51 11.01
C VAL A 13 33.17 23.80 10.40
N GLY A 14 32.04 23.64 11.06
CA GLY A 14 30.91 22.95 10.47
C GLY A 14 29.56 23.42 11.01
N GLU A 15 28.58 23.50 10.12
CA GLU A 15 27.17 23.53 10.49
C GLU A 15 26.79 22.13 10.96
N ASP A 16 25.87 22.02 11.94
CA ASP A 16 25.34 20.73 12.38
C ASP A 16 24.65 20.05 11.21
N GLU A 17 25.09 18.86 10.86
CA GLU A 17 24.50 18.09 9.78
C GLU A 17 23.30 17.29 10.31
N VAL A 18 22.11 17.64 9.84
CA VAL A 18 20.87 16.94 10.20
C VAL A 18 20.56 15.88 9.15
N THR A 19 20.70 14.62 9.53
CA THR A 19 20.34 13.49 8.67
C THR A 19 18.99 12.92 9.09
N CYS A 20 18.00 13.00 8.22
CA CYS A 20 16.69 12.42 8.42
C CYS A 20 16.50 11.17 7.58
N TYR A 21 15.81 10.19 8.15
CA TYR A 21 15.54 8.90 7.54
C TYR A 21 14.06 8.74 7.21
N TRP A 22 13.76 7.85 6.29
CA TRP A 22 12.40 7.38 6.06
C TRP A 22 12.13 6.16 6.93
N GLY A 23 10.93 6.08 7.49
CA GLY A 23 10.47 4.91 8.23
C GLY A 23 9.70 3.97 7.30
N MET A 24 9.98 2.67 7.36
CA MET A 24 9.21 1.66 6.66
C MET A 24 8.61 0.69 7.66
N SER A 25 7.36 0.25 7.44
CA SER A 25 6.67 -0.68 8.35
C SER A 25 7.41 -2.01 8.46
N GLY A 26 7.50 -2.55 9.68
CA GLY A 26 7.97 -3.91 9.91
C GLY A 26 7.00 -4.97 9.44
N GLU A 27 5.70 -4.65 9.45
CA GLU A 27 4.65 -5.52 8.95
C GLU A 27 4.54 -5.47 7.43
N VAL A 28 4.26 -6.62 6.83
CA VAL A 28 4.02 -6.78 5.40
C VAL A 28 2.52 -6.78 5.13
N LEU A 29 2.09 -5.98 4.18
CA LEU A 29 0.76 -6.04 3.60
C LEU A 29 0.79 -7.00 2.41
N GLU A 30 0.16 -8.16 2.57
CA GLU A 30 0.05 -9.16 1.50
C GLU A 30 -1.25 -8.95 0.71
N ILE A 31 -1.12 -8.78 -0.59
CA ILE A 31 -2.24 -8.76 -1.53
C ILE A 31 -2.30 -10.13 -2.22
N PRO A 32 -3.35 -10.93 -1.96
CA PRO A 32 -3.41 -12.30 -2.43
C PRO A 32 -3.59 -12.38 -3.95
N ALA A 33 -3.19 -13.51 -4.54
CA ALA A 33 -3.26 -13.73 -5.99
C ALA A 33 -4.69 -13.61 -6.56
N GLU A 34 -5.70 -13.93 -5.76
CA GLU A 34 -7.12 -13.83 -6.13
C GLU A 34 -7.55 -12.38 -6.41
N ALA A 35 -6.86 -11.40 -5.87
CA ALA A 35 -7.13 -9.99 -6.13
C ALA A 35 -6.98 -9.60 -7.62
N ILE A 36 -6.28 -10.42 -8.44
CA ILE A 36 -6.20 -10.22 -9.89
C ILE A 36 -7.58 -10.26 -10.57
N ALA A 37 -8.56 -10.92 -9.97
CA ALA A 37 -9.93 -11.05 -10.47
C ALA A 37 -10.80 -9.80 -10.21
N ALA A 38 -10.32 -8.90 -9.35
CA ALA A 38 -11.01 -7.68 -8.97
C ALA A 38 -10.24 -6.43 -9.42
N ASN A 39 -10.97 -5.32 -9.55
CA ASN A 39 -10.37 -3.99 -9.52
C ASN A 39 -10.49 -3.53 -8.07
N VAL A 40 -9.37 -3.27 -7.45
CA VAL A 40 -9.29 -2.80 -6.06
C VAL A 40 -8.68 -1.42 -6.07
N ASP A 41 -9.43 -0.44 -5.57
CA ASP A 41 -8.96 0.92 -5.34
C ASP A 41 -8.80 1.11 -3.83
N VAL A 42 -7.61 1.47 -3.39
CA VAL A 42 -7.29 1.75 -1.99
C VAL A 42 -7.04 3.24 -1.85
N GLU A 43 -7.72 3.86 -0.91
CA GLU A 43 -7.49 5.22 -0.49
C GLU A 43 -6.88 5.22 0.91
N ILE A 44 -5.77 5.93 1.07
CA ILE A 44 -5.08 6.10 2.34
C ILE A 44 -5.03 7.58 2.63
N SER A 45 -5.47 7.98 3.82
CA SER A 45 -5.51 9.38 4.24
C SER A 45 -4.93 9.58 5.65
N TRP A 46 -4.40 10.77 5.89
CA TRP A 46 -3.86 11.17 7.18
C TRP A 46 -4.04 12.67 7.38
N THR A 47 -4.11 13.09 8.63
CA THR A 47 -4.36 14.50 8.99
C THR A 47 -3.11 15.25 9.44
N LYS A 48 -2.01 14.52 9.71
CA LYS A 48 -0.77 15.12 10.20
C LYS A 48 -0.07 15.89 9.09
N SER A 49 0.14 17.18 9.29
CA SER A 49 0.89 18.04 8.38
C SER A 49 2.39 17.76 8.44
N GLY A 50 3.12 18.04 7.36
CA GLY A 50 4.57 17.83 7.29
C GLY A 50 4.99 16.36 7.18
N VAL A 51 4.02 15.45 6.96
CA VAL A 51 4.25 14.01 6.80
C VAL A 51 3.67 13.55 5.48
N TRP A 52 4.39 12.69 4.82
CA TRP A 52 3.92 11.96 3.65
C TRP A 52 3.93 10.45 3.88
N ILE A 53 3.11 9.74 3.14
CA ILE A 53 3.05 8.28 3.11
C ILE A 53 3.27 7.80 1.67
N GLY A 54 3.96 6.69 1.55
CA GLY A 54 4.14 5.94 0.32
C GLY A 54 4.00 4.45 0.55
N ILE A 55 3.91 3.71 -0.54
CA ILE A 55 3.88 2.25 -0.57
C ILE A 55 5.04 1.80 -1.43
N ALA A 56 5.77 0.81 -0.93
CA ALA A 56 6.87 0.17 -1.63
C ALA A 56 6.69 -1.34 -1.65
N GLU A 57 7.36 -2.03 -2.55
CA GLU A 57 7.47 -3.49 -2.48
C GLU A 57 8.19 -3.92 -1.20
N ALA A 58 7.80 -5.07 -0.63
CA ALA A 58 8.38 -5.55 0.62
C ALA A 58 9.90 -5.79 0.54
N SER A 59 10.40 -6.13 -0.64
CA SER A 59 11.82 -6.33 -0.95
C SER A 59 12.68 -5.06 -0.80
N GLU A 60 12.06 -3.87 -0.87
CA GLU A 60 12.78 -2.61 -0.66
C GLU A 60 13.36 -2.48 0.76
N ALA A 61 12.84 -3.26 1.72
CA ALA A 61 13.38 -3.33 3.08
C ALA A 61 14.84 -3.80 3.15
N ASP A 62 15.33 -4.53 2.13
CA ASP A 62 16.72 -4.97 2.04
C ASP A 62 17.73 -3.80 1.95
N LYS A 63 17.24 -2.60 1.61
CA LYS A 63 18.04 -1.37 1.52
C LYS A 63 18.05 -0.57 2.83
N CYS A 64 17.35 -1.07 3.85
CA CYS A 64 17.09 -0.36 5.09
C CYS A 64 17.63 -1.13 6.29
N GLU A 65 17.82 -0.45 7.40
CA GLU A 65 18.25 -1.06 8.66
C GLU A 65 17.04 -1.35 9.56
N LEU A 66 16.94 -2.59 10.06
CA LEU A 66 15.87 -2.97 10.98
C LEU A 66 16.11 -2.35 12.37
N LYS A 67 15.15 -1.57 12.86
CA LYS A 67 15.18 -0.91 14.18
C LYS A 67 13.97 -1.38 15.01
N GLY A 68 14.11 -2.54 15.64
CA GLY A 68 13.00 -3.10 16.42
C GLY A 68 11.86 -3.61 15.53
N ASP A 69 10.75 -2.88 15.47
CA ASP A 69 9.52 -3.22 14.74
C ASP A 69 9.34 -2.43 13.44
N TYR A 70 10.30 -1.62 13.04
CA TYR A 70 10.29 -0.86 11.79
C TYR A 70 11.68 -0.85 11.12
N TYR A 71 11.72 -0.44 9.86
CA TYR A 71 12.97 -0.23 9.14
C TYR A 71 13.26 1.26 9.00
N GLU A 72 14.52 1.60 9.15
CA GLU A 72 15.08 2.93 8.90
C GLU A 72 15.80 2.93 7.56
N CYS A 73 15.35 3.77 6.64
CA CYS A 73 15.83 3.84 5.28
C CYS A 73 16.47 5.20 5.02
N GLN A 74 17.57 5.22 4.30
CA GLN A 74 18.13 6.49 3.83
C GLN A 74 17.12 7.17 2.88
N LYS A 75 17.08 8.50 2.92
CA LYS A 75 16.22 9.28 2.01
C LYS A 75 16.52 8.87 0.55
N GLU A 76 15.46 8.73 -0.23
CA GLU A 76 15.52 8.40 -1.67
C GLU A 76 16.12 7.02 -2.01
N SER A 77 16.45 6.19 -1.03
CA SER A 77 16.95 4.82 -1.29
C SER A 77 15.86 3.83 -1.69
N VAL A 78 14.60 4.12 -1.34
CA VAL A 78 13.44 3.24 -1.51
C VAL A 78 12.62 3.68 -2.72
N ASN A 79 12.29 2.73 -3.59
CA ASN A 79 11.39 2.99 -4.73
C ASN A 79 9.93 2.88 -4.28
N MET A 80 9.17 3.96 -4.49
CA MET A 80 7.75 4.00 -4.20
C MET A 80 6.94 3.57 -5.42
N ILE A 81 5.93 2.73 -5.20
CA ILE A 81 4.94 2.36 -6.22
C ILE A 81 3.68 3.24 -6.16
N ALA A 82 3.42 3.84 -5.00
CA ALA A 82 2.35 4.83 -4.82
C ALA A 82 2.74 5.81 -3.70
N GLY A 83 2.23 7.05 -3.76
CA GLY A 83 2.53 8.08 -2.79
C GLY A 83 3.98 8.56 -2.82
N GLY A 84 4.53 8.90 -1.65
CA GLY A 84 5.90 9.35 -1.46
C GLY A 84 6.01 10.84 -1.11
N PRO A 85 7.22 11.44 -1.20
CA PRO A 85 7.51 12.77 -0.67
C PRO A 85 6.62 13.92 -1.16
N ASN A 86 5.98 13.77 -2.33
CA ASN A 86 5.07 14.75 -2.89
C ASN A 86 3.60 14.52 -2.52
N SER A 87 3.28 13.48 -1.77
CA SER A 87 1.92 13.22 -1.31
C SER A 87 1.57 14.05 -0.10
N ASN A 88 0.34 14.57 -0.04
CA ASN A 88 -0.12 15.41 1.03
C ASN A 88 -1.53 14.99 1.48
N GLY A 89 -1.62 14.44 2.68
CA GLY A 89 -2.87 14.10 3.34
C GLY A 89 -3.64 12.92 2.75
N LYS A 90 -3.34 12.52 1.51
CA LYS A 90 -4.07 11.44 0.84
C LYS A 90 -3.27 10.86 -0.33
N ILE A 91 -3.38 9.54 -0.50
CA ILE A 91 -2.94 8.82 -1.70
C ILE A 91 -4.02 7.83 -2.16
N THR A 92 -4.03 7.53 -3.45
CA THR A 92 -4.82 6.44 -4.03
C THR A 92 -3.89 5.42 -4.67
N TRP A 93 -4.21 4.15 -4.51
CA TRP A 93 -3.40 3.06 -5.00
C TRP A 93 -4.27 1.92 -5.53
N GLN A 94 -3.86 1.33 -6.67
CA GLN A 94 -4.47 0.13 -7.22
C GLN A 94 -3.52 -1.05 -7.05
N PRO A 95 -3.67 -1.83 -5.97
CA PRO A 95 -2.77 -2.95 -5.70
C PRO A 95 -2.89 -4.04 -6.74
N VAL A 96 -1.74 -4.62 -7.08
CA VAL A 96 -1.66 -5.91 -7.75
C VAL A 96 -1.24 -6.98 -6.72
N PRO A 97 -1.46 -8.28 -6.97
CA PRO A 97 -0.98 -9.31 -6.07
C PRO A 97 0.51 -9.18 -5.77
N GLY A 98 0.88 -9.26 -4.50
CA GLY A 98 2.25 -9.07 -4.05
C GLY A 98 2.36 -8.71 -2.57
N GLU A 99 3.56 -8.46 -2.13
CA GLU A 99 3.90 -8.06 -0.76
C GLU A 99 4.39 -6.62 -0.73
N TYR A 100 3.85 -5.83 0.18
CA TYR A 100 4.07 -4.39 0.26
C TYR A 100 4.36 -3.94 1.68
N ARG A 101 4.95 -2.76 1.80
CA ARG A 101 5.18 -2.07 3.07
C ARG A 101 4.81 -0.60 2.95
N PHE A 102 4.34 -0.04 4.05
CA PHE A 102 4.14 1.39 4.16
C PHE A 102 5.48 2.07 4.41
N VAL A 103 5.69 3.19 3.75
CA VAL A 103 6.85 4.06 3.96
C VAL A 103 6.32 5.43 4.34
N ALA A 104 6.95 6.06 5.31
CA ALA A 104 6.61 7.39 5.74
C ALA A 104 7.87 8.25 5.93
N GLY A 105 7.74 9.50 5.62
CA GLY A 105 8.76 10.50 5.88
C GLY A 105 8.12 11.85 6.16
N GLY A 106 8.92 12.79 6.54
CA GLY A 106 8.45 14.14 6.85
C GLY A 106 9.61 15.07 7.10
N ASP A 107 9.27 16.35 7.32
CA ASP A 107 10.23 17.36 7.67
C ASP A 107 10.50 17.31 9.19
N ASP A 108 11.79 17.34 9.53
CA ASP A 108 12.36 17.65 10.84
C ASP A 108 11.69 17.04 12.09
N SER A 109 11.72 15.72 12.24
CA SER A 109 11.38 15.12 13.52
C SER A 109 12.63 14.82 14.35
N GLN A 110 12.79 15.50 15.47
CA GLN A 110 13.83 15.19 16.45
C GLN A 110 13.48 14.00 17.35
N THR A 111 12.23 13.51 17.27
CA THR A 111 11.74 12.37 18.06
C THR A 111 10.90 11.44 17.19
N LEU A 112 10.88 10.17 17.55
CA LEU A 112 9.99 9.19 16.93
C LEU A 112 8.54 9.70 16.96
N GLN A 113 7.92 9.80 15.80
CA GLN A 113 6.55 10.30 15.69
C GLN A 113 5.60 9.18 15.25
N GLN A 114 4.51 9.06 15.99
CA GLN A 114 3.37 8.22 15.62
C GLN A 114 2.22 9.11 15.16
N PHE A 115 1.42 8.62 14.23
CA PHE A 115 0.22 9.29 13.75
C PHE A 115 -0.74 8.27 13.18
N ASP A 116 -2.03 8.62 13.21
CA ASP A 116 -3.09 7.75 12.71
C ASP A 116 -3.21 7.88 11.19
N VAL A 117 -3.47 6.76 10.57
CA VAL A 117 -3.69 6.63 9.13
C VAL A 117 -5.03 5.94 8.92
N ASP A 118 -5.93 6.62 8.25
CA ASP A 118 -7.20 6.05 7.83
C ASP A 118 -7.04 5.42 6.45
N TRP A 119 -7.59 4.23 6.27
CA TRP A 119 -7.61 3.57 4.98
C TRP A 119 -8.99 3.05 4.63
N ASN A 120 -9.34 3.16 3.37
CA ASN A 120 -10.59 2.66 2.80
C ASN A 120 -10.30 1.94 1.50
N TYR A 121 -11.10 0.95 1.17
CA TYR A 121 -10.95 0.24 -0.10
C TYR A 121 -12.29 0.01 -0.76
N GLU A 122 -12.31 0.09 -2.08
CA GLU A 122 -13.41 -0.32 -2.93
C GLU A 122 -12.94 -1.45 -3.83
N ALA A 123 -13.71 -2.54 -3.88
CA ALA A 123 -13.39 -3.68 -4.73
C ALA A 123 -14.59 -3.99 -5.64
N SER A 124 -14.32 -4.12 -6.95
CA SER A 124 -15.31 -4.52 -7.93
C SER A 124 -14.78 -5.67 -8.81
N LEU A 125 -15.64 -6.60 -9.19
CA LEU A 125 -15.25 -7.65 -10.11
C LEU A 125 -14.90 -7.05 -11.48
N LYS A 126 -13.83 -7.53 -12.10
CA LYS A 126 -13.51 -7.17 -13.48
C LYS A 126 -14.66 -7.54 -14.39
N SER A 127 -15.04 -6.65 -15.28
CA SER A 127 -16.19 -6.77 -16.17
C SER A 127 -16.15 -8.06 -17.01
N THR A 128 -14.97 -8.51 -17.41
CA THR A 128 -14.78 -9.77 -18.15
C THR A 128 -15.24 -11.00 -17.36
N LEU A 129 -14.97 -11.04 -16.04
CA LEU A 129 -15.42 -12.12 -15.16
C LEU A 129 -16.93 -12.04 -14.89
N ALA A 130 -17.45 -10.85 -14.66
CA ALA A 130 -18.88 -10.63 -14.47
C ALA A 130 -19.69 -11.10 -15.68
N ILE A 131 -19.24 -10.77 -16.90
CA ILE A 131 -19.85 -11.22 -18.15
C ILE A 131 -19.76 -12.75 -18.30
N SER A 132 -18.61 -13.35 -18.03
CA SER A 132 -18.41 -14.79 -18.12
C SER A 132 -19.33 -15.54 -17.16
N LEU A 133 -19.46 -15.11 -15.92
CA LEU A 133 -20.37 -15.69 -14.93
C LEU A 133 -21.84 -15.57 -15.35
N LEU A 134 -22.20 -14.46 -15.99
CA LEU A 134 -23.56 -14.23 -16.49
C LEU A 134 -23.89 -15.21 -17.62
N PHE A 135 -22.97 -15.45 -18.56
CA PHE A 135 -23.15 -16.43 -19.63
C PHE A 135 -23.26 -17.87 -19.11
N VAL A 136 -22.42 -18.25 -18.13
CA VAL A 136 -22.48 -19.55 -17.48
C VAL A 136 -23.83 -19.74 -16.75
N GLY A 137 -24.26 -18.72 -15.99
CA GLY A 137 -25.55 -18.74 -15.31
C GLY A 137 -26.75 -18.89 -16.27
N LEU A 138 -26.73 -18.13 -17.35
CA LEU A 138 -27.79 -18.23 -18.39
C LEU A 138 -27.81 -19.62 -19.09
N SER A 139 -26.65 -20.19 -19.38
CA SER A 139 -26.57 -21.52 -20.01
C SER A 139 -27.08 -22.63 -19.09
N LEU A 140 -26.76 -22.56 -17.78
CA LEU A 140 -27.27 -23.50 -16.78
C LEU A 140 -28.79 -23.38 -16.62
N ALA A 141 -29.32 -22.15 -16.59
CA ALA A 141 -30.77 -21.93 -16.50
C ALA A 141 -31.52 -22.48 -17.73
N ALA A 142 -30.98 -22.27 -18.93
CA ALA A 142 -31.56 -22.79 -20.17
C ALA A 142 -31.59 -24.33 -20.22
N THR A 143 -30.48 -24.97 -19.81
CA THR A 143 -30.41 -26.45 -19.75
C THR A 143 -31.35 -27.01 -18.69
N GLY A 144 -31.47 -26.39 -17.54
CA GLY A 144 -32.41 -26.75 -16.48
C GLY A 144 -33.85 -26.64 -16.93
N ALA A 145 -34.22 -25.56 -17.64
CA ALA A 145 -35.58 -25.38 -18.17
C ALA A 145 -35.94 -26.45 -19.23
N VAL A 146 -35.01 -26.80 -20.13
CA VAL A 146 -35.21 -27.87 -21.14
C VAL A 146 -35.38 -29.24 -20.47
N PHE A 147 -34.61 -29.53 -19.43
CA PHE A 147 -34.68 -30.76 -18.67
C PHE A 147 -36.03 -30.90 -17.95
N TRP A 148 -36.47 -29.83 -17.28
CA TRP A 148 -37.76 -29.76 -16.60
C TRP A 148 -38.93 -29.95 -17.58
N TYR A 149 -38.88 -29.27 -18.73
CA TYR A 149 -39.90 -29.36 -19.75
C TYR A 149 -40.05 -30.80 -20.29
N ARG A 150 -38.94 -31.52 -20.47
CA ARG A 150 -38.95 -32.93 -20.91
C ARG A 150 -39.50 -33.89 -19.85
N THR A 151 -39.21 -33.66 -18.58
CA THR A 151 -39.70 -34.52 -17.49
C THR A 151 -41.19 -34.31 -17.18
N VAL A 152 -41.73 -33.13 -17.42
CA VAL A 152 -43.16 -32.85 -17.19
C VAL A 152 -44.04 -33.34 -18.35
N LYS A 153 -43.49 -33.55 -19.55
CA LYS A 153 -44.24 -33.94 -20.75
C LYS A 153 -44.25 -35.45 -21.03
N ASN A 154 -43.53 -36.26 -20.25
CA ASN A 154 -43.61 -37.73 -20.24
C ASN A 154 -44.41 -38.19 -19.02
#